data_5240192aaf97dab4cb8d703ce5beb4f1
#
_entry.id   5240192aaf97dab4cb8d703ce5beb4f1
#
_cell.length_a   1.000
_cell.length_b   1.000
_cell.length_c   1.000
_cell.angle_alpha   90.00
_cell.angle_beta   90.00
_cell.angle_gamma   90.00
#
_symmetry.space_group_name_H-M   'P 1'
#
loop_
_entity.id
_entity.type
_entity.pdbx_description
1 polymer ?
#
loop_
_entity_poly.entity_id
_entity_poly.type
_entity_poly.pdbx_seq_one_letter_code
_entity_poly.pdbx_strand_id
1 'polypeptide(L)'
;KIINTYNKCNWINALLFSNSPHIVNSNKTILCYRDYIWKFSSHGRDSNNILISKEFNDIEDLNAFNNSKLIFMVYRESKPILLSQIPFNQYVTLKQVKGLQFDEDCISETWIHPSVDDYKYLRSYQNVAITNRRTIEIRSDCQQPFNRLIYPAVFNFGLKQAVNEVSSYLNNINFNFFQLRDDVVQNGFDTKIVESKKWLTGISINILYIIKEKYRSRGFGEEKYVDVLINQMIEEINPAIEYLS
;
A
#
# COMPACT_ATOMS: atom_id res chain seq x y z
N LYS A 1 -0.40 -13.87 8.77
CA LYS A 1 -1.51 -14.14 7.84
C LYS A 1 -2.21 -12.85 7.40
N ILE A 2 -2.74 -12.00 8.31
CA ILE A 2 -3.51 -10.79 7.95
C ILE A 2 -2.70 -9.91 6.97
N ILE A 3 -1.47 -9.53 7.32
CA ILE A 3 -0.60 -8.68 6.48
C ILE A 3 -0.42 -9.28 5.09
N ASN A 4 -0.14 -10.58 5.00
CA ASN A 4 0.03 -11.26 3.72
C ASN A 4 -1.23 -11.18 2.85
N THR A 5 -2.40 -11.44 3.45
CA THR A 5 -3.69 -11.37 2.73
C THR A 5 -3.97 -9.96 2.22
N TYR A 6 -3.77 -8.94 3.06
CA TYR A 6 -3.94 -7.55 2.63
C TYR A 6 -2.98 -7.15 1.51
N ASN A 7 -1.70 -7.57 1.59
CA ASN A 7 -0.74 -7.29 0.53
C ASN A 7 -1.08 -8.00 -0.78
N LYS A 8 -1.59 -9.23 -0.70
CA LYS A 8 -2.08 -9.96 -1.89
C LYS A 8 -3.35 -9.33 -2.50
N CYS A 9 -4.13 -8.57 -1.73
CA CYS A 9 -5.39 -7.95 -2.16
C CYS A 9 -5.27 -6.45 -2.45
N ASN A 10 -4.15 -5.79 -2.16
CA ASN A 10 -4.04 -4.33 -2.23
C ASN A 10 -4.20 -3.76 -3.66
N TRP A 11 -4.04 -4.57 -4.69
CA TRP A 11 -4.33 -4.21 -6.08
C TRP A 11 -5.83 -4.01 -6.34
N ILE A 12 -6.70 -4.72 -5.60
CA ILE A 12 -8.16 -4.54 -5.68
C ILE A 12 -8.55 -3.14 -5.18
N ASN A 13 -7.86 -2.65 -4.13
CA ASN A 13 -8.03 -1.27 -3.68
C ASN A 13 -7.72 -0.26 -4.80
N ALA A 14 -6.65 -0.50 -5.58
CA ALA A 14 -6.33 0.37 -6.70
C ALA A 14 -7.37 0.27 -7.83
N LEU A 15 -7.91 -0.91 -8.14
CA LEU A 15 -8.99 -1.05 -9.12
C LEU A 15 -10.25 -0.30 -8.70
N LEU A 16 -10.69 -0.46 -7.45
CA LEU A 16 -11.94 0.11 -6.95
C LEU A 16 -11.85 1.60 -6.61
N PHE A 17 -10.70 2.04 -6.06
CA PHE A 17 -10.62 3.32 -5.36
C PHE A 17 -9.61 4.30 -5.96
N SER A 18 -9.07 4.04 -7.17
CA SER A 18 -8.29 5.05 -7.88
C SER A 18 -9.12 6.31 -8.11
N ASN A 19 -8.58 7.47 -7.69
CA ASN A 19 -9.24 8.78 -7.80
C ASN A 19 -8.22 9.92 -7.94
N SER A 20 -7.10 9.66 -8.59
CA SER A 20 -6.10 10.69 -8.87
C SER A 20 -5.55 10.51 -10.29
N PRO A 21 -6.43 10.64 -11.33
CA PRO A 21 -5.99 10.46 -12.70
C PRO A 21 -5.05 11.58 -13.12
N HIS A 22 -4.01 11.21 -13.87
CA HIS A 22 -3.05 12.16 -14.44
C HIS A 22 -2.71 11.78 -15.88
N ILE A 23 -2.89 12.71 -16.79
CA ILE A 23 -2.54 12.53 -18.20
C ILE A 23 -1.05 12.87 -18.35
N VAL A 24 -0.24 11.85 -18.58
CA VAL A 24 1.21 12.01 -18.81
C VAL A 24 1.48 12.52 -20.21
N ASN A 25 0.76 11.96 -21.21
CA ASN A 25 0.77 12.39 -22.62
C ASN A 25 -0.49 11.86 -23.32
N SER A 26 -0.63 12.14 -24.62
CA SER A 26 -1.81 11.73 -25.41
C SER A 26 -2.16 10.24 -25.36
N ASN A 27 -1.19 9.39 -25.03
CA ASN A 27 -1.34 7.93 -25.06
C ASN A 27 -1.23 7.26 -23.68
N LYS A 28 -1.02 8.03 -22.63
CA LYS A 28 -0.81 7.48 -21.29
C LYS A 28 -1.49 8.30 -20.22
N THR A 29 -2.45 7.68 -19.55
CA THR A 29 -3.10 8.17 -18.34
C THR A 29 -2.84 7.21 -17.20
N ILE A 30 -2.46 7.74 -16.03
CA ILE A 30 -2.25 6.98 -14.80
C ILE A 30 -3.45 7.23 -13.90
N LEU A 31 -4.17 6.19 -13.49
CA LEU A 31 -5.42 6.32 -12.73
C LEU A 31 -5.17 6.60 -11.24
N CYS A 32 -4.09 6.07 -10.66
CA CYS A 32 -3.69 6.30 -9.28
C CYS A 32 -2.33 7.02 -9.23
N TYR A 33 -2.31 8.29 -9.68
CA TYR A 33 -1.08 9.09 -9.77
C TYR A 33 -0.42 9.33 -8.41
N ARG A 34 -1.21 9.38 -7.34
CA ARG A 34 -0.68 9.48 -5.98
C ARG A 34 0.31 8.36 -5.67
N ASP A 35 -0.05 7.10 -5.93
CA ASP A 35 0.83 5.96 -5.70
C ASP A 35 2.02 5.95 -6.68
N TYR A 36 1.76 6.32 -7.92
CA TYR A 36 2.78 6.38 -8.96
C TYR A 36 3.90 7.36 -8.59
N ILE A 37 3.57 8.58 -8.14
CA ILE A 37 4.56 9.62 -7.82
C ILE A 37 5.44 9.26 -6.63
N TRP A 38 4.93 8.46 -5.68
CA TRP A 38 5.72 8.02 -4.54
C TRP A 38 6.94 7.22 -4.91
N LYS A 39 6.92 6.49 -6.02
CA LYS A 39 8.08 5.74 -6.54
C LYS A 39 9.25 6.65 -6.93
N PHE A 40 8.97 7.86 -7.32
CA PHE A 40 9.96 8.86 -7.75
C PHE A 40 10.39 9.78 -6.62
N SER A 41 9.79 9.64 -5.45
CA SER A 41 10.18 10.37 -4.25
C SER A 41 11.40 9.73 -3.57
N SER A 42 11.92 10.39 -2.52
CA SER A 42 12.97 9.81 -1.68
C SER A 42 12.58 8.48 -1.04
N HIS A 43 11.28 8.25 -0.82
CA HIS A 43 10.77 6.97 -0.30
C HIS A 43 10.82 5.84 -1.33
N GLY A 44 10.69 6.16 -2.61
CA GLY A 44 10.66 5.17 -3.70
C GLY A 44 12.03 4.62 -4.09
N ARG A 45 13.11 5.23 -3.63
CA ARG A 45 14.47 4.75 -3.87
C ARG A 45 14.73 3.38 -3.25
N ASP A 46 14.06 3.07 -2.15
CA ASP A 46 14.02 1.73 -1.58
C ASP A 46 12.65 1.11 -1.90
N SER A 47 12.63 0.11 -2.78
CA SER A 47 11.40 -0.61 -3.16
C SER A 47 10.67 -1.18 -1.94
N ASN A 48 11.41 -1.59 -0.89
CA ASN A 48 10.85 -2.11 0.36
C ASN A 48 10.05 -1.05 1.13
N ASN A 49 10.26 0.24 0.87
CA ASN A 49 9.49 1.31 1.49
C ASN A 49 8.10 1.50 0.87
N ILE A 50 7.83 0.95 -0.31
CA ILE A 50 6.57 1.14 -1.04
C ILE A 50 5.81 -0.15 -1.22
N LEU A 51 6.45 -1.18 -1.78
CA LEU A 51 5.80 -2.42 -2.14
C LEU A 51 6.37 -3.60 -1.35
N ILE A 52 5.49 -4.33 -0.71
CA ILE A 52 5.84 -5.63 -0.14
C ILE A 52 5.70 -6.66 -1.25
N SER A 53 6.81 -7.29 -1.62
CA SER A 53 6.91 -8.22 -2.75
C SER A 53 6.97 -9.69 -2.34
N LYS A 54 6.86 -9.99 -1.04
CA LYS A 54 6.95 -11.34 -0.48
C LYS A 54 5.91 -11.61 0.60
N GLU A 55 5.68 -12.86 0.90
CA GLU A 55 4.99 -13.27 2.11
C GLU A 55 5.94 -13.28 3.31
N PHE A 56 5.39 -13.02 4.49
CA PHE A 56 6.07 -13.18 5.76
C PHE A 56 5.63 -14.49 6.42
N ASN A 57 6.60 -15.27 6.86
CA ASN A 57 6.34 -16.54 7.56
C ASN A 57 5.80 -16.29 8.98
N ASP A 58 6.42 -15.34 9.67
CA ASP A 58 6.16 -14.99 11.06
C ASP A 58 6.40 -13.50 11.32
N ILE A 59 6.36 -13.10 12.58
CA ILE A 59 6.60 -11.72 13.01
C ILE A 59 8.09 -11.35 12.95
N GLU A 60 8.97 -12.30 13.13
CA GLU A 60 10.42 -12.14 13.08
C GLU A 60 10.85 -11.82 11.64
N ASP A 61 10.31 -12.51 10.65
CA ASP A 61 10.56 -12.23 9.22
C ASP A 61 10.04 -10.83 8.84
N LEU A 62 8.86 -10.43 9.32
CA LEU A 62 8.35 -9.09 9.13
C LEU A 62 9.23 -8.02 9.81
N ASN A 63 9.72 -8.27 11.01
CA ASN A 63 10.62 -7.36 11.73
C ASN A 63 11.97 -7.24 11.02
N ALA A 64 12.54 -8.35 10.56
CA ALA A 64 13.77 -8.35 9.78
C ALA A 64 13.60 -7.53 8.49
N PHE A 65 12.48 -7.69 7.79
CA PHE A 65 12.14 -6.89 6.62
C PHE A 65 12.02 -5.39 6.95
N ASN A 66 11.33 -5.03 8.04
CA ASN A 66 11.20 -3.64 8.46
C ASN A 66 12.56 -3.03 8.83
N ASN A 67 13.43 -3.78 9.49
CA ASN A 67 14.76 -3.33 9.89
C ASN A 67 15.75 -3.24 8.71
N SER A 68 15.45 -3.85 7.58
CA SER A 68 16.25 -3.70 6.36
C SER A 68 15.95 -2.43 5.56
N LYS A 69 14.88 -1.70 5.91
CA LYS A 69 14.52 -0.45 5.23
C LYS A 69 15.57 0.62 5.41
N LEU A 70 15.70 1.49 4.41
CA LEU A 70 16.66 2.57 4.43
C LEU A 70 16.17 3.71 5.34
N ILE A 71 16.99 4.10 6.32
CA ILE A 71 16.82 5.36 7.03
C ILE A 71 17.56 6.46 6.26
N PHE A 72 16.90 7.59 6.05
CA PHE A 72 17.46 8.69 5.28
C PHE A 72 17.32 10.04 5.99
N MET A 73 16.58 10.10 7.09
CA MET A 73 16.39 11.32 7.87
C MET A 73 16.12 10.97 9.33
N VAL A 74 16.69 11.74 10.22
CA VAL A 74 16.40 11.71 11.66
C VAL A 74 16.23 13.14 12.17
N TYR A 75 15.76 13.28 13.42
CA TYR A 75 15.70 14.58 14.08
C TYR A 75 16.58 14.59 15.32
N ARG A 76 17.29 15.69 15.54
CA ARG A 76 17.99 16.03 16.79
C ARG A 76 17.61 17.44 17.17
N GLU A 77 17.17 17.65 18.42
CA GLU A 77 16.73 18.96 18.91
C GLU A 77 15.71 19.63 17.99
N SER A 78 14.75 18.87 17.46
CA SER A 78 13.73 19.28 16.49
C SER A 78 14.26 19.70 15.10
N LYS A 79 15.55 19.61 14.83
CA LYS A 79 16.15 19.89 13.52
C LYS A 79 16.26 18.62 12.69
N PRO A 80 15.83 18.64 11.42
CA PRO A 80 15.98 17.51 10.52
C PRO A 80 17.44 17.36 10.08
N ILE A 81 17.91 16.11 10.08
CA ILE A 81 19.24 15.73 9.57
C ILE A 81 19.04 14.70 8.49
N LEU A 82 19.44 15.03 7.28
CA LEU A 82 19.40 14.12 6.14
C LEU A 82 20.64 13.24 6.15
N LEU A 83 20.43 11.93 6.05
CA LEU A 83 21.49 10.91 6.05
C LEU A 83 21.69 10.37 4.63
N SER A 84 22.87 9.84 4.36
CA SER A 84 23.04 8.85 3.28
C SER A 84 22.11 7.67 3.60
N GLN A 85 21.42 7.14 2.59
CA GLN A 85 20.48 6.03 2.78
C GLN A 85 21.22 4.79 3.27
N ILE A 86 20.93 4.37 4.52
CA ILE A 86 21.58 3.24 5.20
C ILE A 86 20.47 2.29 5.68
N PRO A 87 20.60 0.96 5.48
CA PRO A 87 19.69 0.00 6.12
C PRO A 87 19.66 0.21 7.63
N PHE A 88 18.47 0.25 8.24
CA PHE A 88 18.32 0.58 9.66
C PHE A 88 19.10 -0.38 10.57
N ASN A 89 19.10 -1.68 10.24
CA ASN A 89 19.87 -2.69 10.98
C ASN A 89 21.39 -2.43 10.94
N GLN A 90 21.91 -1.83 9.88
CA GLN A 90 23.31 -1.41 9.79
C GLN A 90 23.53 -0.07 10.50
N TYR A 91 22.60 0.89 10.29
CA TYR A 91 22.66 2.20 10.91
C TYR A 91 22.87 2.13 12.43
N VAL A 92 22.10 1.31 13.14
CA VAL A 92 22.19 1.20 14.59
C VAL A 92 23.50 0.57 15.12
N THR A 93 24.30 -0.04 14.26
CA THR A 93 25.60 -0.61 14.64
C THR A 93 26.77 0.37 14.47
N LEU A 94 26.53 1.50 13.80
CA LEU A 94 27.58 2.49 13.56
C LEU A 94 27.83 3.35 14.82
N LYS A 95 29.07 3.74 15.05
CA LYS A 95 29.40 4.65 16.15
C LYS A 95 28.91 6.07 15.90
N GLN A 96 29.08 6.52 14.67
CA GLN A 96 28.67 7.85 14.20
C GLN A 96 28.28 7.78 12.73
N VAL A 97 27.35 8.65 12.33
CA VAL A 97 26.92 8.83 10.93
C VAL A 97 26.97 10.31 10.60
N LYS A 98 27.57 10.63 9.45
CA LYS A 98 27.57 11.98 8.91
C LYS A 98 26.23 12.27 8.26
N GLY A 99 25.67 13.46 8.51
CA GLY A 99 24.45 13.93 7.89
C GLY A 99 24.52 15.41 7.56
N LEU A 100 23.52 15.89 6.84
CA LEU A 100 23.28 17.30 6.55
C LEU A 100 22.16 17.79 7.43
N GLN A 101 22.46 18.71 8.32
CA GLN A 101 21.48 19.39 9.17
C GLN A 101 20.94 20.60 8.43
N PHE A 102 19.63 20.74 8.44
CA PHE A 102 18.94 21.89 7.88
C PHE A 102 18.53 22.81 9.00
N ASP A 103 18.96 24.06 8.93
CA ASP A 103 18.52 25.18 9.74
C ASP A 103 17.83 26.22 8.84
N GLU A 104 17.15 27.21 9.40
CA GLU A 104 16.35 28.18 8.63
C GLU A 104 17.15 28.82 7.48
N ASP A 105 18.42 29.17 7.71
CA ASP A 105 19.25 29.89 6.76
C ASP A 105 20.50 29.13 6.27
N CYS A 106 20.74 27.91 6.74
CA CYS A 106 21.94 27.18 6.37
C CYS A 106 21.79 25.67 6.35
N ILE A 107 22.65 25.04 5.56
CA ILE A 107 22.86 23.58 5.55
C ILE A 107 24.29 23.36 6.04
N SER A 108 24.42 22.57 7.09
CA SER A 108 25.73 22.24 7.68
C SER A 108 25.93 20.73 7.80
N GLU A 109 27.17 20.30 7.69
CA GLU A 109 27.54 18.92 8.00
C GLU A 109 27.56 18.69 9.50
N THR A 110 26.98 17.59 9.95
CA THR A 110 26.96 17.20 11.36
C THR A 110 27.21 15.70 11.52
N TRP A 111 27.70 15.31 12.69
CA TRP A 111 27.86 13.92 13.07
C TRP A 111 26.83 13.56 14.15
N ILE A 112 26.13 12.48 13.96
CA ILE A 112 25.15 11.98 14.93
C ILE A 112 25.53 10.60 15.42
N HIS A 113 25.10 10.28 16.65
CA HIS A 113 25.13 8.94 17.20
C HIS A 113 23.82 8.23 16.87
N PRO A 114 23.85 7.10 16.13
CA PRO A 114 22.69 6.28 15.88
C PRO A 114 22.06 5.78 17.17
N SER A 115 20.74 5.67 17.15
CA SER A 115 19.97 5.10 18.27
C SER A 115 18.88 4.18 17.74
N VAL A 116 18.52 3.15 18.49
CA VAL A 116 17.35 2.30 18.20
C VAL A 116 16.05 3.10 18.23
N ASP A 117 15.99 4.19 18.99
CA ASP A 117 14.85 5.10 19.02
C ASP A 117 14.63 5.85 17.70
N ASP A 118 15.65 5.89 16.84
CA ASP A 118 15.54 6.48 15.49
C ASP A 118 14.63 5.66 14.58
N TYR A 119 14.24 4.45 14.97
CA TYR A 119 13.23 3.65 14.28
C TYR A 119 11.92 4.43 14.04
N LYS A 120 11.55 5.35 14.94
CA LYS A 120 10.38 6.23 14.77
C LYS A 120 10.46 7.13 13.54
N TYR A 121 11.65 7.36 13.00
CA TYR A 121 11.89 8.15 11.79
C TYR A 121 12.02 7.28 10.53
N LEU A 122 11.98 5.97 10.68
CA LEU A 122 11.99 5.05 9.55
C LEU A 122 10.66 5.16 8.80
N ARG A 123 10.62 6.04 7.83
CA ARG A 123 9.44 6.33 7.03
C ARG A 123 9.25 5.24 5.98
N SER A 124 8.04 4.71 5.89
CA SER A 124 7.67 3.80 4.82
C SER A 124 6.32 4.21 4.25
N TYR A 125 6.17 4.02 2.95
CA TYR A 125 4.94 4.25 2.21
C TYR A 125 4.24 2.96 1.80
N GLN A 126 4.52 1.90 2.52
CA GLN A 126 3.84 0.62 2.30
C GLN A 126 2.32 0.82 2.36
N ASN A 127 1.63 0.22 1.39
CA ASN A 127 0.17 0.27 1.31
C ASN A 127 -0.50 -0.39 2.51
N VAL A 128 0.19 -1.34 3.14
CA VAL A 128 -0.23 -2.01 4.36
C VAL A 128 0.94 -2.05 5.32
N ALA A 129 0.80 -1.52 6.51
CA ALA A 129 1.85 -1.47 7.52
C ALA A 129 1.32 -1.77 8.91
N ILE A 130 2.18 -2.32 9.77
CA ILE A 130 1.91 -2.37 11.22
C ILE A 130 2.46 -1.08 11.83
N THR A 131 1.61 -0.36 12.55
CA THR A 131 2.00 0.85 13.26
C THR A 131 2.68 0.51 14.60
N ASN A 132 3.36 1.48 15.19
CA ASN A 132 3.91 1.37 16.55
C ASN A 132 2.83 1.16 17.63
N ARG A 133 1.56 1.43 17.32
CA ARG A 133 0.40 1.17 18.18
C ARG A 133 -0.15 -0.26 18.01
N ARG A 134 0.52 -1.11 17.26
CA ARG A 134 0.11 -2.49 16.92
C ARG A 134 -1.21 -2.57 16.15
N THR A 135 -1.55 -1.52 15.42
CA THR A 135 -2.67 -1.51 14.49
C THR A 135 -2.18 -1.73 13.06
N ILE A 136 -3.05 -2.26 12.20
CA ILE A 136 -2.78 -2.34 10.77
C ILE A 136 -3.27 -1.04 10.15
N GLU A 137 -2.37 -0.32 9.51
CA GLU A 137 -2.69 0.87 8.73
C GLU A 137 -2.74 0.50 7.25
N ILE A 138 -3.85 0.88 6.60
CA ILE A 138 -4.06 0.67 5.17
C ILE A 138 -4.00 2.04 4.52
N ARG A 139 -3.06 2.22 3.60
CA ARG A 139 -2.82 3.48 2.87
C ARG A 139 -3.08 3.32 1.37
N SER A 140 -3.66 2.18 0.99
CA SER A 140 -3.84 1.81 -0.42
C SER A 140 -4.92 2.61 -1.14
N ASP A 141 -5.79 3.29 -0.41
CA ASP A 141 -6.95 3.93 -1.00
C ASP A 141 -6.68 5.41 -1.29
N CYS A 142 -7.10 5.87 -2.47
CA CYS A 142 -7.19 7.30 -2.74
C CYS A 142 -8.36 7.90 -1.96
N GLN A 143 -8.32 9.22 -1.71
CA GLN A 143 -9.47 9.94 -1.20
C GLN A 143 -10.64 9.76 -2.16
N GLN A 144 -11.81 9.41 -1.64
CA GLN A 144 -12.99 9.14 -2.43
C GLN A 144 -13.90 10.37 -2.54
N PRO A 145 -14.75 10.46 -3.59
CA PRO A 145 -15.86 11.41 -3.64
C PRO A 145 -16.77 11.26 -2.42
N PHE A 146 -17.45 12.36 -2.03
CA PHE A 146 -18.24 12.41 -0.79
C PHE A 146 -19.26 11.26 -0.67
N ASN A 147 -19.93 10.92 -1.74
CA ASN A 147 -20.92 9.84 -1.80
C ASN A 147 -20.31 8.43 -1.77
N ARG A 148 -18.99 8.30 -1.79
CA ARG A 148 -18.25 7.02 -1.83
C ARG A 148 -17.28 6.84 -0.68
N LEU A 149 -17.24 7.75 0.27
CA LEU A 149 -16.27 7.75 1.39
C LEU A 149 -16.27 6.46 2.22
N ILE A 150 -17.42 5.78 2.30
CA ILE A 150 -17.56 4.56 3.11
C ILE A 150 -16.99 3.31 2.45
N TYR A 151 -16.91 3.25 1.12
CA TYR A 151 -16.59 2.00 0.42
C TYR A 151 -15.18 1.45 0.67
N PRO A 152 -14.11 2.26 0.79
CA PRO A 152 -12.82 1.74 1.22
C PRO A 152 -12.87 1.06 2.59
N ALA A 153 -13.62 1.64 3.54
CA ALA A 153 -13.81 1.04 4.86
C ALA A 153 -14.60 -0.27 4.77
N VAL A 154 -15.65 -0.33 3.96
CA VAL A 154 -16.42 -1.56 3.70
C VAL A 154 -15.53 -2.65 3.15
N PHE A 155 -14.73 -2.37 2.12
CA PHE A 155 -13.82 -3.36 1.55
C PHE A 155 -12.78 -3.84 2.58
N ASN A 156 -12.06 -2.91 3.19
CA ASN A 156 -10.94 -3.25 4.06
C ASN A 156 -11.41 -3.93 5.36
N PHE A 157 -12.51 -3.49 5.96
CA PHE A 157 -13.08 -4.15 7.13
C PHE A 157 -13.64 -5.53 6.79
N GLY A 158 -14.33 -5.64 5.66
CA GLY A 158 -14.82 -6.91 5.14
C GLY A 158 -13.70 -7.91 4.88
N LEU A 159 -12.59 -7.46 4.27
CA LEU A 159 -11.40 -8.27 4.06
C LEU A 159 -10.81 -8.79 5.39
N LYS A 160 -10.80 -7.93 6.44
CA LYS A 160 -10.40 -8.36 7.79
C LYS A 160 -11.28 -9.50 8.29
N GLN A 161 -12.60 -9.39 8.14
CA GLN A 161 -13.55 -10.41 8.61
C GLN A 161 -13.41 -11.73 7.83
N ALA A 162 -13.07 -11.64 6.55
CA ALA A 162 -12.96 -12.76 5.61
C ALA A 162 -11.51 -13.25 5.40
N VAL A 163 -10.56 -12.82 6.23
CA VAL A 163 -9.12 -13.04 5.99
C VAL A 163 -8.75 -14.52 5.81
N ASN A 164 -9.42 -15.43 6.49
CA ASN A 164 -9.12 -16.86 6.41
C ASN A 164 -9.57 -17.44 5.07
N GLU A 165 -10.78 -17.11 4.65
CA GLU A 165 -11.39 -17.59 3.42
C GLU A 165 -10.72 -17.00 2.19
N VAL A 166 -10.46 -15.68 2.21
CA VAL A 166 -9.73 -14.99 1.14
C VAL A 166 -8.30 -15.53 1.02
N SER A 167 -7.59 -15.71 2.14
CA SER A 167 -6.26 -16.30 2.12
C SER A 167 -6.27 -17.71 1.50
N SER A 168 -7.24 -18.55 1.89
CA SER A 168 -7.37 -19.90 1.33
C SER A 168 -7.71 -19.86 -0.17
N TYR A 169 -8.60 -18.97 -0.59
CA TYR A 169 -8.95 -18.78 -1.99
C TYR A 169 -7.71 -18.39 -2.82
N LEU A 170 -6.96 -17.37 -2.38
CA LEU A 170 -5.77 -16.89 -3.10
C LEU A 170 -4.64 -17.92 -3.16
N ASN A 171 -4.47 -18.74 -2.11
CA ASN A 171 -3.44 -19.77 -2.09
C ASN A 171 -3.71 -20.93 -3.07
N ASN A 172 -4.95 -21.10 -3.53
CA ASN A 172 -5.30 -22.08 -4.58
C ASN A 172 -5.04 -21.54 -5.99
N ILE A 173 -4.64 -20.27 -6.13
CA ILE A 173 -4.32 -19.64 -7.41
C ILE A 173 -2.80 -19.54 -7.54
N ASN A 174 -2.24 -20.20 -8.54
CA ASN A 174 -0.79 -20.13 -8.81
C ASN A 174 -0.44 -18.80 -9.52
N PHE A 175 -0.38 -17.73 -8.75
CA PHE A 175 -0.04 -16.39 -9.26
C PHE A 175 0.65 -15.53 -8.18
N ASN A 176 1.61 -14.71 -8.60
CA ASN A 176 2.26 -13.74 -7.71
C ASN A 176 1.47 -12.43 -7.62
N PHE A 177 0.53 -12.36 -6.69
CA PHE A 177 -0.34 -11.19 -6.49
C PHE A 177 0.41 -9.92 -6.06
N PHE A 178 1.62 -10.04 -5.51
CA PHE A 178 2.39 -8.88 -5.05
C PHE A 178 2.82 -7.95 -6.18
N GLN A 179 2.88 -8.44 -7.41
CA GLN A 179 3.27 -7.65 -8.58
C GLN A 179 2.11 -6.88 -9.20
N LEU A 180 0.86 -7.26 -8.90
CA LEU A 180 -0.31 -6.69 -9.57
C LEU A 180 -0.52 -5.23 -9.27
N ARG A 181 -0.31 -4.80 -8.01
CA ARG A 181 -0.65 -3.42 -7.65
C ARG A 181 0.07 -2.40 -8.51
N ASP A 182 1.33 -2.63 -8.80
CA ASP A 182 2.17 -1.72 -9.55
C ASP A 182 1.66 -1.47 -10.97
N ASP A 183 1.23 -2.54 -11.60
CA ASP A 183 0.68 -2.48 -12.94
C ASP A 183 -0.76 -1.91 -12.93
N VAL A 184 -1.58 -2.31 -11.97
CA VAL A 184 -2.95 -1.79 -11.81
C VAL A 184 -2.96 -0.28 -11.52
N VAL A 185 -2.04 0.24 -10.71
CA VAL A 185 -1.89 1.68 -10.44
C VAL A 185 -1.67 2.48 -11.74
N GLN A 186 -0.96 1.89 -12.70
CA GLN A 186 -0.66 2.53 -13.97
C GLN A 186 -1.73 2.29 -15.03
N ASN A 187 -2.23 1.07 -15.15
CA ASN A 187 -3.03 0.59 -16.28
C ASN A 187 -4.49 0.27 -15.89
N GLY A 188 -4.83 0.29 -14.58
CA GLY A 188 -6.17 -0.05 -14.12
C GLY A 188 -6.59 -1.45 -14.54
N PHE A 189 -7.79 -1.55 -15.12
CA PHE A 189 -8.32 -2.82 -15.63
C PHE A 189 -7.58 -3.33 -16.88
N ASP A 190 -6.80 -2.49 -17.56
CA ASP A 190 -5.98 -2.84 -18.72
C ASP A 190 -4.59 -3.34 -18.36
N THR A 191 -4.42 -3.86 -17.14
CA THR A 191 -3.16 -4.44 -16.65
C THR A 191 -2.59 -5.47 -17.63
N LYS A 192 -1.25 -5.47 -17.78
CA LYS A 192 -0.54 -6.30 -18.77
C LYS A 192 0.08 -7.55 -18.18
N ILE A 193 0.08 -7.67 -16.85
CA ILE A 193 0.71 -8.81 -16.14
C ILE A 193 -0.18 -10.04 -16.16
N VAL A 194 -1.49 -9.88 -16.33
CA VAL A 194 -2.46 -10.98 -16.34
C VAL A 194 -2.92 -11.34 -17.74
N GLU A 195 -3.37 -12.59 -17.91
CA GLU A 195 -3.81 -13.12 -19.19
C GLU A 195 -5.01 -12.37 -19.78
N SER A 196 -5.90 -11.87 -18.92
CA SER A 196 -7.08 -11.12 -19.36
C SER A 196 -7.70 -10.28 -18.24
N LYS A 197 -8.41 -9.21 -18.63
CA LYS A 197 -9.28 -8.43 -17.73
C LYS A 197 -10.29 -9.33 -17.02
N LYS A 198 -10.89 -10.27 -17.74
CA LYS A 198 -11.89 -11.19 -17.21
C LYS A 198 -11.34 -12.04 -16.06
N TRP A 199 -10.08 -12.44 -16.13
CA TRP A 199 -9.40 -13.13 -15.03
C TRP A 199 -9.26 -12.21 -13.81
N LEU A 200 -8.80 -10.98 -14.01
CA LEU A 200 -8.60 -9.98 -12.96
C LEU A 200 -9.92 -9.63 -12.25
N THR A 201 -10.94 -9.27 -13.01
CA THR A 201 -12.26 -8.93 -12.49
C THR A 201 -12.93 -10.14 -11.82
N GLY A 202 -12.77 -11.33 -12.38
CA GLY A 202 -13.30 -12.58 -11.82
C GLY A 202 -12.75 -12.89 -10.43
N ILE A 203 -11.43 -12.76 -10.22
CA ILE A 203 -10.84 -12.95 -8.89
C ILE A 203 -11.33 -11.87 -7.91
N SER A 204 -11.39 -10.61 -8.34
CA SER A 204 -11.89 -9.51 -7.52
C SER A 204 -13.32 -9.75 -7.07
N ILE A 205 -14.20 -10.13 -7.99
CA ILE A 205 -15.60 -10.42 -7.73
C ILE A 205 -15.76 -11.60 -6.76
N ASN A 206 -14.98 -12.66 -6.91
CA ASN A 206 -15.02 -13.80 -5.98
C ASN A 206 -14.61 -13.38 -4.57
N ILE A 207 -13.57 -12.55 -4.42
CA ILE A 207 -13.16 -12.00 -3.12
C ILE A 207 -14.28 -11.13 -2.53
N LEU A 208 -14.92 -10.30 -3.33
CA LEU A 208 -16.05 -9.48 -2.89
C LEU A 208 -17.25 -10.33 -2.46
N TYR A 209 -17.55 -11.43 -3.13
CA TYR A 209 -18.58 -12.38 -2.69
C TYR A 209 -18.22 -13.05 -1.35
N ILE A 210 -16.97 -13.45 -1.14
CA ILE A 210 -16.52 -13.98 0.17
C ILE A 210 -16.71 -12.93 1.26
N ILE A 211 -16.36 -11.67 1.01
CA ILE A 211 -16.59 -10.55 1.93
C ILE A 211 -18.08 -10.34 2.18
N LYS A 212 -18.89 -10.36 1.13
CA LYS A 212 -20.35 -10.20 1.22
C LYS A 212 -21.01 -11.25 2.13
N GLU A 213 -20.62 -12.51 1.98
CA GLU A 213 -21.13 -13.59 2.84
C GLU A 213 -20.74 -13.41 4.30
N LYS A 214 -19.52 -12.88 4.58
CA LYS A 214 -19.11 -12.54 5.94
C LYS A 214 -19.96 -11.42 6.54
N TYR A 215 -20.29 -10.39 5.79
CA TYR A 215 -21.20 -9.34 6.24
C TYR A 215 -22.61 -9.87 6.47
N ARG A 216 -23.13 -10.70 5.54
CA ARG A 216 -24.45 -11.33 5.70
C ARG A 216 -24.52 -12.17 6.99
N SER A 217 -23.48 -12.93 7.31
CA SER A 217 -23.42 -13.74 8.53
C SER A 217 -23.40 -12.91 9.82
N ARG A 218 -23.03 -11.61 9.76
CA ARG A 218 -23.07 -10.69 10.90
C ARG A 218 -24.48 -10.13 11.16
N GLY A 219 -25.36 -10.10 10.15
CA GLY A 219 -26.73 -9.70 10.28
C GLY A 219 -27.01 -8.20 10.46
N PHE A 220 -26.03 -7.31 10.12
CA PHE A 220 -26.19 -5.86 10.23
C PHE A 220 -26.60 -5.16 8.92
N GLY A 221 -26.78 -5.90 7.83
CA GLY A 221 -27.19 -5.36 6.54
C GLY A 221 -26.08 -4.63 5.78
N GLU A 222 -24.82 -4.89 6.14
CA GLU A 222 -23.63 -4.24 5.54
C GLU A 222 -23.34 -4.80 4.13
N GLU A 223 -23.81 -6.00 3.83
CA GLU A 223 -23.58 -6.70 2.54
C GLU A 223 -24.07 -5.90 1.32
N LYS A 224 -25.09 -5.04 1.49
CA LYS A 224 -25.60 -4.17 0.43
C LYS A 224 -24.54 -3.17 -0.12
N TYR A 225 -23.60 -2.77 0.72
CA TYR A 225 -22.51 -1.88 0.28
C TYR A 225 -21.47 -2.63 -0.57
N VAL A 226 -21.34 -3.95 -0.36
CA VAL A 226 -20.48 -4.79 -1.19
C VAL A 226 -21.05 -4.98 -2.59
N ASP A 227 -22.37 -4.98 -2.75
CA ASP A 227 -23.03 -5.05 -4.06
C ASP A 227 -22.63 -3.89 -4.97
N VAL A 228 -22.44 -2.70 -4.40
CA VAL A 228 -21.94 -1.55 -5.16
C VAL A 228 -20.52 -1.80 -5.67
N LEU A 229 -19.64 -2.37 -4.84
CA LEU A 229 -18.27 -2.71 -5.24
C LEU A 229 -18.23 -3.82 -6.31
N ILE A 230 -19.13 -4.80 -6.20
CA ILE A 230 -19.27 -5.85 -7.22
C ILE A 230 -19.70 -5.23 -8.56
N ASN A 231 -20.68 -4.33 -8.55
CA ASN A 231 -21.14 -3.65 -9.77
C ASN A 231 -20.02 -2.80 -10.38
N GLN A 232 -19.25 -2.06 -9.58
CA GLN A 232 -18.06 -1.33 -10.07
C GLN A 232 -17.05 -2.25 -10.77
N MET A 233 -16.83 -3.45 -10.22
CA MET A 233 -15.95 -4.45 -10.85
C MET A 233 -16.51 -4.99 -12.15
N ILE A 234 -17.83 -5.26 -12.22
CA ILE A 234 -18.50 -5.77 -13.43
C ILE A 234 -18.45 -4.72 -14.54
N GLU A 235 -18.68 -3.46 -14.18
CA GLU A 235 -18.70 -2.32 -15.12
C GLU A 235 -17.28 -1.79 -15.45
N GLU A 236 -16.26 -2.31 -14.78
CA GLU A 236 -14.86 -1.88 -14.92
C GLU A 236 -14.67 -0.37 -14.66
N ILE A 237 -15.35 0.18 -13.67
CA ILE A 237 -15.33 1.60 -13.35
C ILE A 237 -14.74 1.87 -11.96
N ASN A 238 -14.14 3.05 -11.83
CA ASN A 238 -13.74 3.64 -10.57
C ASN A 238 -13.80 5.18 -10.68
N PRO A 239 -13.65 5.94 -9.58
CA PRO A 239 -13.75 7.40 -9.64
C PRO A 239 -12.82 8.07 -10.64
N ALA A 240 -11.62 7.53 -10.88
CA ALA A 240 -10.71 8.10 -11.87
C ALA A 240 -11.19 7.90 -13.31
N ILE A 241 -11.76 6.73 -13.63
CA ILE A 241 -12.34 6.43 -14.95
C ILE A 241 -13.57 7.30 -15.19
N GLU A 242 -14.47 7.41 -14.22
CA GLU A 242 -15.65 8.26 -14.32
C GLU A 242 -15.31 9.75 -14.50
N TYR A 243 -14.22 10.21 -13.90
CA TYR A 243 -13.75 11.58 -14.07
C TYR A 243 -13.22 11.84 -15.50
N LEU A 244 -12.67 10.82 -16.15
CA LEU A 244 -12.08 10.92 -17.50
C LEU A 244 -13.09 10.68 -18.63
N SER A 245 -14.25 10.09 -18.34
CA SER A 245 -15.34 9.84 -19.30
C SER A 245 -16.22 11.08 -19.48
#